data_03340cf027fdf7f9bbd744bae53bdf76
#
_entry.id   03340cf027fdf7f9bbd744bae53bdf76
#
_cell.length_a   1.000
_cell.length_b   1.000
_cell.length_c   1.000
_cell.angle_alpha   90.00
_cell.angle_beta   90.00
_cell.angle_gamma   90.00
#
_symmetry.space_group_name_H-M   'P 1'
#
loop_
_entity.id
_entity.type
_entity.pdbx_description
1 polymer ?
#
loop_
_entity_poly.entity_id
_entity_poly.type
_entity_poly.pdbx_seq_one_letter_code
_entity_poly.pdbx_strand_id
1 'polypeptide(L)'
;MNKPAYPALDLSLATTTPLANRPSKVKQAMLADPTNYSADGTSIDALIPSVLKGSDLKAVANAWASAIERGRGVILGMGAHPIKVGLSRLIIDLIERGYISGFAGTGAVALHDWELATHGHT
;
A
#
# COMPACT_ATOMS: atom_id res chain seq x y z
N MET A 1 -6.33 -12.09 48.92
CA MET A 1 -5.67 -11.48 47.74
C MET A 1 -5.01 -12.60 46.94
N ASN A 2 -5.46 -12.85 45.71
CA ASN A 2 -4.82 -13.86 44.86
C ASN A 2 -3.43 -13.35 44.46
N LYS A 3 -2.41 -14.15 44.75
CA LYS A 3 -1.05 -13.88 44.31
C LYS A 3 -1.01 -13.89 42.78
N PRO A 4 -0.41 -12.91 42.08
CA PRO A 4 -0.32 -12.93 40.64
C PRO A 4 0.36 -14.20 40.15
N ALA A 5 -0.11 -14.77 39.04
CA ALA A 5 0.37 -16.04 38.50
C ALA A 5 1.84 -15.99 38.05
N TYR A 6 2.37 -14.78 37.83
CA TYR A 6 3.76 -14.55 37.42
C TYR A 6 4.44 -13.51 38.32
N PRO A 7 5.74 -13.63 38.55
CA PRO A 7 6.50 -12.64 39.34
C PRO A 7 6.47 -11.27 38.58
N ALA A 8 6.43 -10.19 39.37
CA ALA A 8 6.57 -8.85 38.79
C ALA A 8 7.92 -8.70 38.09
N LEU A 9 7.95 -8.04 36.96
CA LEU A 9 9.17 -7.72 36.24
C LEU A 9 10.04 -6.78 37.08
N ASP A 10 11.29 -7.14 37.30
CA ASP A 10 12.25 -6.27 37.97
C ASP A 10 12.83 -5.25 36.99
N LEU A 11 12.35 -4.00 37.08
CA LEU A 11 12.80 -2.91 36.23
C LEU A 11 14.16 -2.33 36.62
N SER A 12 14.72 -2.71 37.77
CA SER A 12 16.06 -2.24 38.19
C SER A 12 17.19 -2.74 37.27
N LEU A 13 16.92 -3.84 36.55
CA LEU A 13 17.84 -4.42 35.58
C LEU A 13 17.67 -3.81 34.15
N ALA A 14 16.72 -2.92 33.96
CA ALA A 14 16.48 -2.30 32.64
C ALA A 14 17.58 -1.29 32.33
N THR A 15 18.24 -1.49 31.20
CA THR A 15 19.19 -0.52 30.65
C THR A 15 18.47 0.44 29.73
N THR A 16 18.77 1.75 29.87
CA THR A 16 18.19 2.77 28.99
C THR A 16 19.23 3.28 28.01
N THR A 17 18.79 3.61 26.80
CA THR A 17 19.61 4.27 25.78
C THR A 17 19.08 5.69 25.57
N PRO A 18 19.92 6.72 25.49
CA PRO A 18 19.46 8.06 25.14
C PRO A 18 18.66 8.06 23.84
N LEU A 19 17.54 8.79 23.80
CA LEU A 19 16.65 8.82 22.65
C LEU A 19 17.37 9.27 21.37
N ALA A 20 18.33 10.18 21.50
CA ALA A 20 19.16 10.66 20.38
C ALA A 20 19.97 9.55 19.69
N ASN A 21 20.31 8.49 20.42
CA ASN A 21 21.13 7.37 19.92
C ASN A 21 20.27 6.21 19.38
N ARG A 22 18.94 6.32 19.48
CA ARG A 22 18.04 5.27 19.02
C ARG A 22 17.97 5.26 17.47
N PRO A 23 18.22 4.12 16.82
CA PRO A 23 18.06 4.01 15.36
C PRO A 23 16.56 4.09 15.00
N SER A 24 16.09 5.31 14.71
CA SER A 24 14.69 5.54 14.34
C SER A 24 14.52 5.48 12.82
N LYS A 25 13.58 4.63 12.35
CA LYS A 25 13.24 4.49 10.92
C LYS A 25 12.33 5.60 10.41
N VAL A 26 11.56 6.22 11.31
CA VAL A 26 10.62 7.29 10.96
C VAL A 26 11.19 8.62 11.40
N LYS A 27 11.26 9.57 10.48
CA LYS A 27 11.69 10.96 10.72
C LYS A 27 10.54 11.90 10.44
N GLN A 28 10.50 13.06 11.08
CA GLN A 28 9.44 14.06 10.89
C GLN A 28 9.26 14.45 9.41
N ALA A 29 10.35 14.59 8.66
CA ALA A 29 10.31 14.92 7.23
C ALA A 29 9.68 13.82 6.33
N MET A 30 9.40 12.63 6.88
CA MET A 30 8.76 11.53 6.15
C MET A 30 7.24 11.48 6.36
N LEU A 31 6.72 12.34 7.24
CA LEU A 31 5.28 12.38 7.52
C LEU A 31 4.55 13.05 6.35
N ALA A 32 3.32 12.61 6.11
CA ALA A 32 2.43 13.29 5.17
C ALA A 32 2.13 14.70 5.70
N ASP A 33 2.22 15.69 4.82
CA ASP A 33 1.94 17.07 5.15
C ASP A 33 0.71 17.56 4.39
N PRO A 34 -0.42 17.80 5.09
CA PRO A 34 -1.65 18.24 4.45
C PRO A 34 -1.53 19.65 3.80
N THR A 35 -0.51 20.43 4.16
CA THR A 35 -0.27 21.74 3.54
C THR A 35 0.26 21.63 2.11
N ASN A 36 0.82 20.46 1.75
CA ASN A 36 1.28 20.17 0.39
C ASN A 36 0.16 19.70 -0.55
N TYR A 37 -1.08 19.59 -0.05
CA TYR A 37 -2.22 19.27 -0.88
C TYR A 37 -2.64 20.48 -1.70
N SER A 38 -2.61 20.35 -3.02
CA SER A 38 -3.17 21.36 -3.91
C SER A 38 -4.61 20.99 -4.30
N ALA A 39 -5.52 21.96 -4.22
CA ALA A 39 -6.95 21.77 -4.48
C ALA A 39 -7.25 21.41 -5.96
N ASP A 40 -6.27 21.51 -6.84
CA ASP A 40 -6.36 21.11 -8.25
C ASP A 40 -6.20 19.58 -8.47
N GLY A 41 -6.03 18.80 -7.40
CA GLY A 41 -5.96 17.35 -7.43
C GLY A 41 -4.63 16.77 -7.92
N THR A 42 -3.63 17.60 -8.18
CA THR A 42 -2.35 17.16 -8.78
C THR A 42 -1.43 16.41 -7.83
N SER A 43 -1.73 16.30 -6.54
CA SER A 43 -0.79 15.70 -5.60
C SER A 43 -1.39 14.89 -4.45
N ILE A 44 -2.14 13.84 -4.80
CA ILE A 44 -2.45 12.77 -3.84
C ILE A 44 -1.16 12.17 -3.23
N ASP A 45 -0.06 12.21 -3.99
CA ASP A 45 1.25 11.74 -3.55
C ASP A 45 1.76 12.45 -2.28
N ALA A 46 1.43 13.73 -2.11
CA ALA A 46 1.79 14.50 -0.92
C ALA A 46 1.08 14.01 0.35
N LEU A 47 -0.10 13.38 0.21
CA LEU A 47 -0.86 12.82 1.32
C LEU A 47 -0.39 11.43 1.73
N ILE A 48 0.45 10.78 0.93
CA ILE A 48 0.99 9.46 1.24
C ILE A 48 2.30 9.62 2.03
N PRO A 49 2.39 9.12 3.27
CA PRO A 49 3.62 9.19 4.06
C PRO A 49 4.79 8.50 3.33
N SER A 50 5.97 9.13 3.35
CA SER A 50 7.18 8.53 2.75
C SER A 50 7.91 7.62 3.74
N VAL A 51 7.15 6.74 4.43
CA VAL A 51 7.62 5.81 5.44
C VAL A 51 6.93 4.45 5.29
N LEU A 52 7.64 3.37 5.57
CA LEU A 52 7.12 2.00 5.51
C LEU A 52 6.44 1.71 4.15
N LYS A 53 5.22 1.20 4.19
CA LYS A 53 4.46 0.84 2.97
C LYS A 53 4.04 2.04 2.11
N GLY A 54 3.97 3.22 2.65
CA GLY A 54 3.78 4.44 1.86
C GLY A 54 4.98 4.71 0.95
N SER A 55 6.19 4.53 1.44
CA SER A 55 7.42 4.61 0.64
C SER A 55 7.45 3.55 -0.46
N ASP A 56 7.10 2.29 -0.14
CA ASP A 56 7.06 1.20 -1.12
C ASP A 56 6.02 1.49 -2.22
N LEU A 57 4.84 2.00 -1.85
CA LEU A 57 3.78 2.35 -2.80
C LEU A 57 4.25 3.44 -3.78
N LYS A 58 4.89 4.49 -3.28
CA LYS A 58 5.47 5.55 -4.12
C LYS A 58 6.53 5.01 -5.07
N ALA A 59 7.41 4.14 -4.59
CA ALA A 59 8.44 3.53 -5.40
C ALA A 59 7.85 2.69 -6.55
N VAL A 60 6.81 1.89 -6.27
CA VAL A 60 6.10 1.11 -7.29
C VAL A 60 5.40 2.01 -8.29
N ALA A 61 4.68 3.05 -7.84
CA ALA A 61 3.98 3.98 -8.72
C ALA A 61 4.95 4.70 -9.67
N ASN A 62 6.08 5.19 -9.15
CA ASN A 62 7.11 5.84 -9.95
C ASN A 62 7.78 4.89 -10.95
N ALA A 63 8.06 3.66 -10.56
CA ALA A 63 8.62 2.64 -11.46
C ALA A 63 7.62 2.30 -12.58
N TRP A 64 6.34 2.20 -12.25
CA TRP A 64 5.26 1.93 -13.21
C TRP A 64 5.12 3.09 -14.22
N ALA A 65 4.99 4.32 -13.75
CA ALA A 65 4.94 5.51 -14.61
C ALA A 65 6.15 5.58 -15.55
N SER A 66 7.37 5.37 -15.02
CA SER A 66 8.59 5.37 -15.82
C SER A 66 8.64 4.23 -16.86
N ALA A 67 8.05 3.07 -16.58
CA ALA A 67 7.94 1.99 -17.56
C ALA A 67 7.03 2.39 -18.73
N ILE A 68 5.88 3.00 -18.42
CA ILE A 68 4.93 3.49 -19.44
C ILE A 68 5.59 4.56 -20.32
N GLU A 69 6.23 5.57 -19.73
CA GLU A 69 6.92 6.64 -20.45
C GLU A 69 8.01 6.13 -21.41
N ARG A 70 8.64 5.02 -21.04
CA ARG A 70 9.68 4.36 -21.86
C ARG A 70 9.12 3.32 -22.84
N GLY A 71 7.81 3.20 -22.98
CA GLY A 71 7.17 2.21 -23.84
C GLY A 71 7.44 0.76 -23.43
N ARG A 72 7.69 0.50 -22.15
CA ARG A 72 7.94 -0.86 -21.64
C ARG A 72 6.64 -1.50 -21.16
N GLY A 73 6.58 -2.83 -21.29
CA GLY A 73 5.43 -3.60 -20.81
C GLY A 73 5.34 -3.59 -19.27
N VAL A 74 4.12 -3.48 -18.77
CA VAL A 74 3.78 -3.63 -17.36
C VAL A 74 2.84 -4.83 -17.21
N ILE A 75 3.22 -5.79 -16.38
CA ILE A 75 2.40 -6.98 -16.10
C ILE A 75 1.86 -6.87 -14.68
N LEU A 76 0.54 -6.90 -14.54
CA LEU A 76 -0.13 -6.99 -13.25
C LEU A 76 -0.43 -8.45 -12.90
N GLY A 77 0.20 -8.96 -11.83
CA GLY A 77 -0.12 -10.26 -11.24
C GLY A 77 -0.93 -10.07 -9.96
N MET A 78 -2.11 -10.72 -9.85
CA MET A 78 -2.92 -10.61 -8.64
C MET A 78 -3.79 -11.83 -8.34
N GLY A 79 -4.18 -11.96 -7.06
CA GLY A 79 -5.27 -12.84 -6.63
C GLY A 79 -6.63 -12.12 -6.69
N ALA A 80 -7.68 -12.77 -6.21
CA ALA A 80 -9.06 -12.27 -6.29
C ALA A 80 -9.38 -11.13 -5.31
N HIS A 81 -8.55 -10.88 -4.32
CA HIS A 81 -8.87 -9.91 -3.27
C HIS A 81 -9.11 -8.48 -3.78
N PRO A 82 -8.33 -7.94 -4.73
CA PRO A 82 -8.62 -6.63 -5.32
C PRO A 82 -10.03 -6.54 -5.91
N ILE A 83 -10.53 -7.61 -6.54
CA ILE A 83 -11.92 -7.66 -7.06
C ILE A 83 -12.91 -7.56 -5.90
N LYS A 84 -12.72 -8.36 -4.85
CA LYS A 84 -13.63 -8.41 -3.69
C LYS A 84 -13.68 -7.12 -2.86
N VAL A 85 -12.64 -6.31 -2.89
CA VAL A 85 -12.61 -5.00 -2.21
C VAL A 85 -12.99 -3.83 -3.13
N GLY A 86 -13.50 -4.11 -4.34
CA GLY A 86 -14.11 -3.11 -5.21
C GLY A 86 -13.14 -2.37 -6.14
N LEU A 87 -11.95 -2.92 -6.41
CA LEU A 87 -10.96 -2.27 -7.28
C LEU A 87 -11.09 -2.64 -8.76
N SER A 88 -12.07 -3.47 -9.17
CA SER A 88 -12.23 -3.96 -10.54
C SER A 88 -12.21 -2.84 -11.56
N ARG A 89 -13.02 -1.80 -11.34
CA ARG A 89 -13.14 -0.67 -12.29
C ARG A 89 -11.85 0.11 -12.47
N LEU A 90 -11.05 0.25 -11.41
CA LEU A 90 -9.74 0.90 -11.49
C LEU A 90 -8.76 0.06 -12.31
N ILE A 91 -8.78 -1.26 -12.12
CA ILE A 91 -7.92 -2.18 -12.87
C ILE A 91 -8.31 -2.20 -14.35
N ILE A 92 -9.61 -2.21 -14.67
CA ILE A 92 -10.12 -2.13 -16.05
C ILE A 92 -9.67 -0.82 -16.69
N ASP A 93 -9.83 0.33 -16.03
CA ASP A 93 -9.39 1.63 -16.53
C ASP A 93 -7.88 1.66 -16.84
N LEU A 94 -7.05 1.07 -15.97
CA LEU A 94 -5.61 0.96 -16.20
C LEU A 94 -5.27 0.07 -17.42
N ILE A 95 -6.04 -0.99 -17.66
CA ILE A 95 -5.90 -1.84 -18.84
C ILE A 95 -6.33 -1.09 -20.10
N GLU A 96 -7.49 -0.44 -20.08
CA GLU A 96 -8.05 0.31 -21.21
C GLU A 96 -7.15 1.48 -21.63
N ARG A 97 -6.51 2.14 -20.67
CA ARG A 97 -5.49 3.18 -20.94
C ARG A 97 -4.15 2.64 -21.42
N GLY A 98 -3.97 1.33 -21.47
CA GLY A 98 -2.70 0.70 -21.85
C GLY A 98 -1.60 0.82 -20.78
N TYR A 99 -1.96 1.17 -19.55
CA TYR A 99 -1.02 1.24 -18.43
C TYR A 99 -0.67 -0.15 -17.86
N ILE A 100 -1.50 -1.14 -18.17
CA ILE A 100 -1.24 -2.57 -17.95
C ILE A 100 -1.23 -3.23 -19.33
N SER A 101 -0.10 -3.79 -19.75
CA SER A 101 0.06 -4.46 -21.03
C SER A 101 -0.07 -5.98 -20.94
N GLY A 102 -0.05 -6.54 -19.74
CA GLY A 102 -0.26 -7.94 -19.47
C GLY A 102 -0.89 -8.18 -18.11
N PHE A 103 -1.76 -9.19 -18.02
CA PHE A 103 -2.45 -9.54 -16.79
C PHE A 103 -2.28 -11.02 -16.47
N ALA A 104 -1.96 -11.33 -15.22
CA ALA A 104 -1.87 -12.69 -14.70
C ALA A 104 -2.72 -12.79 -13.42
N GLY A 105 -3.76 -13.60 -13.45
CA GLY A 105 -4.68 -13.81 -12.33
C GLY A 105 -4.85 -15.28 -11.97
N THR A 106 -5.29 -15.54 -10.74
CA THR A 106 -5.76 -16.88 -10.36
C THR A 106 -7.17 -17.14 -10.93
N GLY A 107 -7.60 -18.39 -11.02
CA GLY A 107 -8.97 -18.72 -11.43
C GLY A 107 -10.07 -18.04 -10.58
N ALA A 108 -9.78 -17.74 -9.31
CA ALA A 108 -10.68 -17.01 -8.44
C ALA A 108 -10.92 -15.55 -8.89
N VAL A 109 -9.96 -14.92 -9.59
CA VAL A 109 -10.16 -13.58 -10.17
C VAL A 109 -11.27 -13.65 -11.21
N ALA A 110 -11.17 -14.58 -12.16
CA ALA A 110 -12.17 -14.74 -13.21
C ALA A 110 -13.55 -15.08 -12.64
N LEU A 111 -13.61 -15.94 -11.61
CA LEU A 111 -14.85 -16.32 -10.96
C LEU A 111 -15.55 -15.11 -10.33
N HIS A 112 -14.87 -14.36 -9.48
CA HIS A 112 -15.47 -13.22 -8.78
C HIS A 112 -15.79 -12.05 -9.70
N ASP A 113 -14.99 -11.83 -10.75
CA ASP A 113 -15.29 -10.82 -11.76
C ASP A 113 -16.56 -11.20 -12.56
N TRP A 114 -16.68 -12.47 -12.94
CA TRP A 114 -17.87 -12.98 -13.60
C TRP A 114 -19.13 -12.88 -12.72
N GLU A 115 -19.03 -13.20 -11.41
CA GLU A 115 -20.13 -13.05 -10.46
C GLU A 115 -20.60 -11.59 -10.39
N LEU A 116 -19.67 -10.64 -10.25
CA LEU A 116 -20.00 -9.22 -10.23
C LEU A 116 -20.64 -8.75 -11.53
N ALA A 117 -20.13 -9.21 -12.68
CA ALA A 117 -20.63 -8.80 -13.99
C ALA A 117 -22.04 -9.35 -14.28
N THR A 118 -22.35 -10.57 -13.82
CA THR A 118 -23.60 -11.26 -14.15
C THR A 118 -24.67 -11.16 -13.06
N HIS A 119 -24.25 -11.10 -11.80
CA HIS A 119 -25.16 -11.12 -10.64
C HIS A 119 -25.11 -9.82 -9.83
N GLY A 120 -24.11 -8.96 -10.05
CA GLY A 120 -23.95 -7.68 -9.35
C GLY A 120 -23.37 -7.82 -7.93
N HIS A 121 -23.02 -9.02 -7.51
CA HIS A 121 -22.41 -9.31 -6.20
C HIS A 121 -21.51 -10.54 -6.26
N THR A 122 -20.63 -10.68 -5.25
CA THR A 122 -19.72 -11.82 -5.07
C THR A 122 -19.56 -12.15 -3.60
#